data_94a47916e51966200737d0170aaae723
#
_entry.id   94a47916e51966200737d0170aaae723
#
_cell.length_a   1.000
_cell.length_b   1.000
_cell.length_c   1.000
_cell.angle_alpha   90.00
_cell.angle_beta   90.00
_cell.angle_gamma   90.00
#
_symmetry.space_group_name_H-M   'P 1'
#
loop_
_entity.id
_entity.type
_entity.pdbx_description
1 polymer ?
#
loop_
_entity_poly.entity_id
_entity_poly.type
_entity_poly.pdbx_seq_one_letter_code
_entity_poly.pdbx_strand_id
1 'polypeptide(L)'
;MSVRIIPRAEWGAAKPKRRTLLPPDRLAGVAVHWFGSPVAAKSHDRCPALLRSVQQGHLNNKKENYSDIAYNHAVCPHGSAYELRGFGVQTGANGFPAANRSHAAIVYMAGTGDKFTEEAKETIAELIREWQKRGAGLDVKPHGHFTGSKCPGPDVLAWLPQKMWELKEKKGPVKDQAPDWLMDFVYWRLVDDADPKKRPKNLPERIPSSAWDTASKVHRIANLMGPQDPFLDWAAWRAKGGRKTTRPRSLPTEIPKPWWEALKRIRASSKAAAPSN
;
A
#
# COMPACT_ATOMS: atom_id res chain seq x y z
N MET A 1 -8.96 0.79 11.42
CA MET A 1 -10.10 -0.10 11.08
C MET A 1 -9.94 -0.49 9.62
N SER A 2 -10.40 -1.66 9.18
CA SER A 2 -10.39 -2.02 7.76
C SER A 2 -11.67 -1.49 7.09
N VAL A 3 -11.55 -0.95 5.88
CA VAL A 3 -12.69 -0.50 5.10
C VAL A 3 -13.64 -1.68 4.79
N ARG A 4 -14.95 -1.49 5.05
CA ARG A 4 -15.95 -2.43 4.56
C ARG A 4 -16.17 -2.19 3.07
N ILE A 5 -15.95 -3.21 2.26
CA ILE A 5 -16.18 -3.16 0.82
C ILE A 5 -17.46 -3.94 0.52
N ILE A 6 -18.44 -3.26 -0.06
CA ILE A 6 -19.72 -3.85 -0.48
C ILE A 6 -19.44 -4.75 -1.68
N PRO A 7 -19.70 -6.07 -1.57
CA PRO A 7 -19.37 -7.01 -2.63
C PRO A 7 -20.32 -6.88 -3.84
N ARG A 8 -19.86 -7.38 -4.97
CA ARG A 8 -20.57 -7.31 -6.26
C ARG A 8 -22.04 -7.80 -6.18
N ALA A 9 -22.29 -8.85 -5.42
CA ALA A 9 -23.62 -9.42 -5.26
C ALA A 9 -24.60 -8.45 -4.58
N GLU A 10 -24.14 -7.67 -3.59
CA GLU A 10 -24.99 -6.75 -2.83
C GLU A 10 -25.43 -5.53 -3.65
N TRP A 11 -24.64 -5.05 -4.62
CA TRP A 11 -25.04 -3.96 -5.49
C TRP A 11 -25.63 -4.43 -6.83
N GLY A 12 -25.80 -5.74 -7.02
CA GLY A 12 -26.45 -6.32 -8.20
C GLY A 12 -25.62 -6.23 -9.48
N ALA A 13 -24.31 -6.44 -9.39
CA ALA A 13 -23.40 -6.41 -10.53
C ALA A 13 -23.70 -7.51 -11.56
N ALA A 14 -23.69 -7.17 -12.84
CA ALA A 14 -23.68 -8.15 -13.91
C ALA A 14 -22.39 -8.96 -13.92
N LYS A 15 -22.42 -10.17 -14.47
CA LYS A 15 -21.22 -11.00 -14.68
C LYS A 15 -20.29 -10.32 -15.68
N PRO A 16 -18.95 -10.33 -15.44
CA PRO A 16 -17.97 -9.83 -16.41
C PRO A 16 -17.94 -10.76 -17.64
N LYS A 17 -17.70 -10.20 -18.82
CA LYS A 17 -17.46 -10.99 -20.04
C LYS A 17 -16.15 -11.81 -19.94
N ARG A 18 -15.13 -11.24 -19.28
CA ARG A 18 -13.82 -11.84 -19.07
C ARG A 18 -13.14 -11.20 -17.86
N ARG A 19 -12.30 -11.95 -17.16
CA ARG A 19 -11.41 -11.44 -16.10
C ARG A 19 -9.96 -11.68 -16.49
N THR A 20 -9.14 -10.63 -16.50
CA THR A 20 -7.69 -10.72 -16.66
C THR A 20 -7.07 -10.59 -15.28
N LEU A 21 -6.44 -11.64 -14.81
CA LEU A 21 -5.82 -11.64 -13.49
C LEU A 21 -4.54 -10.79 -13.50
N LEU A 22 -4.37 -10.00 -12.45
CA LEU A 22 -3.20 -9.19 -12.20
C LEU A 22 -3.02 -9.03 -10.68
N PRO A 23 -2.13 -9.83 -10.07
CA PRO A 23 -1.89 -9.78 -8.63
C PRO A 23 -1.45 -8.38 -8.17
N PRO A 24 -1.86 -7.94 -6.96
CA PRO A 24 -1.53 -6.61 -6.44
C PRO A 24 -0.03 -6.33 -6.36
N ASP A 25 0.79 -7.31 -6.04
CA ASP A 25 2.26 -7.23 -5.94
C ASP A 25 2.97 -6.91 -7.26
N ARG A 26 2.26 -6.98 -8.38
CA ARG A 26 2.74 -6.55 -9.71
C ARG A 26 2.38 -5.12 -10.07
N LEU A 27 1.65 -4.43 -9.20
CA LEU A 27 1.24 -3.05 -9.42
C LEU A 27 2.24 -2.08 -8.79
N ALA A 28 2.58 -1.01 -9.51
CA ALA A 28 3.34 0.11 -8.95
C ALA A 28 2.51 0.89 -7.93
N GLY A 29 1.18 0.84 -8.04
CA GLY A 29 0.30 1.51 -7.10
C GLY A 29 -1.15 1.64 -7.54
N VAL A 30 -1.76 2.78 -7.24
CA VAL A 30 -3.19 3.05 -7.43
C VAL A 30 -3.39 4.35 -8.21
N ALA A 31 -4.31 4.34 -9.17
CA ALA A 31 -4.81 5.53 -9.85
C ALA A 31 -6.19 5.94 -9.26
N VAL A 32 -6.33 7.23 -8.97
CA VAL A 32 -7.61 7.78 -8.50
C VAL A 32 -8.33 8.45 -9.66
N HIS A 33 -9.63 8.17 -9.76
CA HIS A 33 -10.53 8.62 -10.82
C HIS A 33 -11.79 9.29 -10.24
N TRP A 34 -12.55 9.93 -11.09
CA TRP A 34 -13.92 10.34 -10.87
C TRP A 34 -14.78 10.04 -12.09
N PHE A 35 -16.11 10.13 -11.98
CA PHE A 35 -17.00 9.95 -13.14
C PHE A 35 -16.95 11.13 -14.12
N GLY A 36 -16.57 12.31 -13.64
CA GLY A 36 -16.43 13.52 -14.48
C GLY A 36 -17.71 14.32 -14.65
N SER A 37 -18.83 13.69 -14.85
CA SER A 37 -20.15 14.33 -14.92
C SER A 37 -20.78 14.50 -13.53
N PRO A 38 -21.68 15.49 -13.32
CA PRO A 38 -22.39 15.69 -12.06
C PRO A 38 -23.44 14.62 -11.84
N VAL A 39 -23.02 13.45 -11.38
CA VAL A 39 -23.85 12.23 -11.26
C VAL A 39 -23.92 11.68 -9.83
N ALA A 40 -23.43 12.43 -8.84
CA ALA A 40 -23.48 11.97 -7.46
C ALA A 40 -24.90 11.62 -7.04
N ALA A 41 -25.05 10.42 -6.49
CA ALA A 41 -26.33 9.98 -5.95
C ALA A 41 -26.70 10.84 -4.74
N LYS A 42 -27.94 11.37 -4.73
CA LYS A 42 -28.43 12.22 -3.62
C LYS A 42 -28.56 11.46 -2.30
N SER A 43 -28.80 10.14 -2.37
CA SER A 43 -28.92 9.27 -1.21
C SER A 43 -28.17 7.96 -1.45
N HIS A 44 -27.71 7.34 -0.37
CA HIS A 44 -26.86 6.15 -0.42
C HIS A 44 -27.52 4.96 -1.13
N ASP A 45 -28.81 4.77 -0.93
CA ASP A 45 -29.61 3.68 -1.54
C ASP A 45 -29.61 3.74 -3.08
N ARG A 46 -29.32 4.90 -3.67
CA ARG A 46 -29.21 5.07 -5.12
C ARG A 46 -27.84 4.73 -5.69
N CYS A 47 -26.80 4.62 -4.87
CA CYS A 47 -25.45 4.30 -5.33
C CYS A 47 -25.36 2.96 -6.08
N PRO A 48 -26.00 1.86 -5.64
CA PRO A 48 -26.01 0.60 -6.40
C PRO A 48 -26.62 0.73 -7.80
N ALA A 49 -27.71 1.48 -7.94
CA ALA A 49 -28.36 1.70 -9.24
C ALA A 49 -27.44 2.50 -10.19
N LEU A 50 -26.75 3.52 -9.69
CA LEU A 50 -25.77 4.28 -10.46
C LEU A 50 -24.61 3.37 -10.94
N LEU A 51 -24.09 2.51 -10.07
CA LEU A 51 -23.02 1.57 -10.44
C LEU A 51 -23.47 0.59 -11.53
N ARG A 52 -24.69 0.05 -11.43
CA ARG A 52 -25.25 -0.82 -12.49
C ARG A 52 -25.37 -0.09 -13.82
N SER A 53 -25.82 1.16 -13.82
CA SER A 53 -25.90 1.99 -15.02
C SER A 53 -24.54 2.20 -15.67
N VAL A 54 -23.52 2.55 -14.87
CA VAL A 54 -22.13 2.72 -15.35
C VAL A 54 -21.57 1.41 -15.88
N GLN A 55 -21.78 0.29 -15.18
CA GLN A 55 -21.35 -1.03 -15.64
C GLN A 55 -21.99 -1.39 -16.98
N GLN A 56 -23.29 -1.17 -17.12
CA GLN A 56 -24.02 -1.45 -18.36
C GLN A 56 -23.50 -0.58 -19.51
N GLY A 57 -23.23 0.71 -19.25
CA GLY A 57 -22.60 1.60 -20.22
C GLY A 57 -21.26 1.08 -20.71
N HIS A 58 -20.40 0.61 -19.78
CA HIS A 58 -19.11 0.02 -20.15
C HIS A 58 -19.27 -1.29 -20.93
N LEU A 59 -20.12 -2.22 -20.49
CA LEU A 59 -20.34 -3.51 -21.16
C LEU A 59 -20.91 -3.34 -22.57
N ASN A 60 -21.69 -2.30 -22.83
CA ASN A 60 -22.27 -1.97 -24.13
C ASN A 60 -21.37 -1.11 -25.02
N ASN A 61 -20.24 -0.61 -24.50
CA ASN A 61 -19.35 0.23 -25.28
C ASN A 61 -18.59 -0.62 -26.30
N LYS A 62 -19.06 -0.61 -27.57
CA LYS A 62 -18.46 -1.38 -28.66
C LYS A 62 -17.06 -0.88 -29.05
N LYS A 63 -16.79 0.42 -28.89
CA LYS A 63 -15.50 1.02 -29.21
C LYS A 63 -14.40 0.54 -28.27
N GLU A 64 -14.63 0.66 -26.97
CA GLU A 64 -13.64 0.30 -25.95
C GLU A 64 -13.66 -1.20 -25.60
N ASN A 65 -14.75 -1.90 -25.95
CA ASN A 65 -14.94 -3.33 -25.74
C ASN A 65 -14.61 -3.81 -24.31
N TYR A 66 -15.09 -3.07 -23.32
CA TYR A 66 -14.84 -3.40 -21.92
C TYR A 66 -15.38 -4.77 -21.55
N SER A 67 -14.61 -5.54 -20.82
CA SER A 67 -15.03 -6.84 -20.30
C SER A 67 -15.89 -6.75 -19.04
N ASP A 68 -15.92 -5.60 -18.38
CA ASP A 68 -16.65 -5.26 -17.16
C ASP A 68 -16.62 -3.74 -16.94
N ILE A 69 -17.22 -3.25 -15.86
CA ILE A 69 -16.97 -1.90 -15.37
C ILE A 69 -15.44 -1.66 -15.30
N ALA A 70 -14.97 -0.48 -15.74
CA ALA A 70 -13.55 -0.29 -16.00
C ALA A 70 -12.65 -0.29 -14.75
N TYR A 71 -13.19 0.09 -13.59
CA TYR A 71 -12.45 0.32 -12.35
C TYR A 71 -12.36 -0.93 -11.46
N ASN A 72 -11.45 -0.93 -10.48
CA ASN A 72 -11.34 -1.98 -9.46
C ASN A 72 -12.30 -1.77 -8.30
N HIS A 73 -12.36 -0.57 -7.76
CA HIS A 73 -13.25 -0.18 -6.66
C HIS A 73 -13.89 1.17 -6.93
N ALA A 74 -15.05 1.41 -6.32
CA ALA A 74 -15.69 2.72 -6.31
C ALA A 74 -15.92 3.19 -4.88
N VAL A 75 -15.96 4.51 -4.69
CA VAL A 75 -16.34 5.15 -3.44
C VAL A 75 -17.41 6.18 -3.73
N CYS A 76 -18.54 6.08 -3.05
CA CYS A 76 -19.63 7.06 -3.20
C CYS A 76 -19.45 8.26 -2.26
N PRO A 77 -20.14 9.37 -2.49
CA PRO A 77 -20.07 10.56 -1.62
C PRO A 77 -20.44 10.30 -0.16
N HIS A 78 -21.16 9.21 0.11
CA HIS A 78 -21.58 8.80 1.46
C HIS A 78 -20.53 7.94 2.18
N GLY A 79 -19.31 7.81 1.63
CA GLY A 79 -18.20 7.09 2.24
C GLY A 79 -18.25 5.56 2.09
N SER A 80 -19.12 4.99 1.30
CA SER A 80 -19.15 3.53 1.09
C SER A 80 -18.26 3.10 -0.07
N ALA A 81 -17.49 2.03 0.15
CA ALA A 81 -16.67 1.37 -0.86
C ALA A 81 -17.42 0.21 -1.52
N TYR A 82 -17.24 0.04 -2.83
CA TYR A 82 -17.84 -1.03 -3.62
C TYR A 82 -16.78 -1.81 -4.39
N GLU A 83 -16.89 -3.13 -4.35
CA GLU A 83 -16.10 -3.99 -5.22
C GLU A 83 -16.64 -3.93 -6.65
N LEU A 84 -15.79 -3.55 -7.60
CA LEU A 84 -16.09 -3.56 -9.03
C LEU A 84 -15.38 -4.73 -9.71
N ARG A 85 -14.19 -4.55 -10.29
CA ARG A 85 -13.36 -5.70 -10.71
C ARG A 85 -12.70 -6.39 -9.53
N GLY A 86 -12.54 -5.69 -8.41
CA GLY A 86 -11.94 -6.18 -7.19
C GLY A 86 -10.42 -6.24 -7.24
N PHE A 87 -9.86 -6.81 -6.17
CA PHE A 87 -8.42 -7.08 -6.05
C PHE A 87 -7.98 -8.21 -6.99
N GLY A 88 -6.74 -8.17 -7.44
CA GLY A 88 -6.17 -9.23 -8.29
C GLY A 88 -6.70 -9.26 -9.72
N VAL A 89 -7.41 -8.24 -10.19
CA VAL A 89 -7.92 -8.13 -11.56
C VAL A 89 -7.44 -6.84 -12.19
N GLN A 90 -6.95 -6.93 -13.43
CA GLN A 90 -6.48 -5.78 -14.20
C GLN A 90 -7.62 -4.78 -14.42
N THR A 91 -7.35 -3.50 -14.17
CA THR A 91 -8.26 -2.40 -14.51
C THR A 91 -8.35 -2.18 -16.03
N GLY A 92 -9.37 -1.47 -16.48
CA GLY A 92 -9.50 -0.96 -17.84
C GLY A 92 -9.62 0.57 -17.90
N ALA A 93 -9.33 1.27 -16.80
CA ALA A 93 -9.68 2.68 -16.62
C ALA A 93 -8.53 3.67 -16.88
N ASN A 94 -7.27 3.21 -16.94
CA ASN A 94 -6.10 4.09 -16.95
C ASN A 94 -5.66 4.56 -18.35
N GLY A 95 -6.50 4.40 -19.38
CA GLY A 95 -6.32 4.95 -20.71
C GLY A 95 -5.60 4.03 -21.69
N PHE A 96 -4.53 3.35 -21.30
CA PHE A 96 -3.76 2.47 -22.20
C PHE A 96 -3.21 1.21 -21.47
N PRO A 97 -2.82 0.17 -22.23
CA PRO A 97 -2.48 -1.14 -21.65
C PRO A 97 -1.37 -1.11 -20.60
N ALA A 98 -0.32 -0.32 -20.77
CA ALA A 98 0.77 -0.26 -19.79
C ALA A 98 0.29 0.36 -18.46
N ALA A 99 -0.47 1.46 -18.50
CA ALA A 99 -1.04 2.08 -17.31
C ALA A 99 -2.04 1.14 -16.60
N ASN A 100 -2.84 0.37 -17.37
CA ASN A 100 -3.75 -0.63 -16.82
C ASN A 100 -3.04 -1.82 -16.15
N ARG A 101 -1.78 -2.09 -16.50
CA ARG A 101 -0.95 -3.13 -15.87
C ARG A 101 -0.10 -2.61 -14.73
N SER A 102 0.07 -1.30 -14.61
CA SER A 102 0.92 -0.69 -13.57
C SER A 102 0.15 -0.20 -12.35
N HIS A 103 -1.13 0.18 -12.50
CA HIS A 103 -1.91 0.75 -11.41
C HIS A 103 -3.32 0.17 -11.35
N ALA A 104 -3.79 -0.12 -10.14
CA ALA A 104 -5.22 -0.34 -9.89
C ALA A 104 -5.99 0.98 -10.04
N ALA A 105 -7.31 0.91 -10.20
CA ALA A 105 -8.16 2.09 -10.35
C ALA A 105 -9.23 2.15 -9.26
N ILE A 106 -9.24 3.24 -8.50
CA ILE A 106 -10.31 3.62 -7.56
C ILE A 106 -11.05 4.81 -8.15
N VAL A 107 -12.39 4.72 -8.28
CA VAL A 107 -13.20 5.82 -8.81
C VAL A 107 -14.07 6.44 -7.72
N TYR A 108 -14.05 7.76 -7.64
CA TYR A 108 -15.02 8.53 -6.89
C TYR A 108 -16.31 8.68 -7.70
N MET A 109 -17.45 8.33 -7.10
CA MET A 109 -18.75 8.28 -7.78
C MET A 109 -19.43 9.66 -7.86
N ALA A 110 -18.70 10.66 -8.34
CA ALA A 110 -19.12 12.03 -8.49
C ALA A 110 -18.31 12.72 -9.59
N GLY A 111 -18.64 13.96 -9.90
CA GLY A 111 -17.97 14.72 -10.95
C GLY A 111 -18.04 16.22 -10.77
N THR A 112 -18.01 16.94 -11.86
CA THR A 112 -17.97 18.42 -11.88
C THR A 112 -19.16 19.00 -11.13
N GLY A 113 -18.88 19.84 -10.11
CA GLY A 113 -19.92 20.48 -9.28
C GLY A 113 -20.40 19.61 -8.10
N ASP A 114 -20.04 18.34 -8.05
CA ASP A 114 -20.31 17.49 -6.89
C ASP A 114 -19.23 17.69 -5.83
N LYS A 115 -19.62 17.70 -4.55
CA LYS A 115 -18.70 17.86 -3.42
C LYS A 115 -17.84 16.60 -3.23
N PHE A 116 -16.54 16.76 -3.05
CA PHE A 116 -15.67 15.70 -2.56
C PHE A 116 -15.73 15.66 -1.03
N THR A 117 -16.46 14.71 -0.49
CA THR A 117 -16.82 14.62 0.94
C THR A 117 -15.69 14.07 1.79
N GLU A 118 -15.68 14.38 3.08
CA GLU A 118 -14.65 13.86 4.02
C GLU A 118 -14.76 12.33 4.14
N GLU A 119 -15.99 11.80 4.18
CA GLU A 119 -16.24 10.37 4.25
C GLU A 119 -15.66 9.63 3.03
N ALA A 120 -15.77 10.23 1.84
CA ALA A 120 -15.16 9.67 0.64
C ALA A 120 -13.62 9.74 0.65
N LYS A 121 -13.05 10.84 1.16
CA LYS A 121 -11.60 11.00 1.31
C LYS A 121 -11.02 9.94 2.22
N GLU A 122 -11.63 9.72 3.38
CA GLU A 122 -11.21 8.70 4.35
C GLU A 122 -11.30 7.30 3.73
N THR A 123 -12.41 6.99 3.06
CA THR A 123 -12.63 5.67 2.44
C THR A 123 -11.68 5.41 1.28
N ILE A 124 -11.39 6.40 0.42
CA ILE A 124 -10.39 6.27 -0.64
C ILE A 124 -9.01 6.04 -0.04
N ALA A 125 -8.63 6.78 1.02
CA ALA A 125 -7.37 6.59 1.69
C ALA A 125 -7.25 5.18 2.30
N GLU A 126 -8.31 4.65 2.91
CA GLU A 126 -8.34 3.28 3.42
C GLU A 126 -8.24 2.22 2.31
N LEU A 127 -8.90 2.41 1.17
CA LEU A 127 -8.78 1.52 0.02
C LEU A 127 -7.36 1.51 -0.56
N ILE A 128 -6.69 2.67 -0.62
CA ILE A 128 -5.29 2.75 -1.05
C ILE A 128 -4.41 1.94 -0.09
N ARG A 129 -4.58 2.10 1.22
CA ARG A 129 -3.87 1.29 2.23
C ARG A 129 -4.16 -0.20 2.07
N GLU A 130 -5.39 -0.57 1.76
CA GLU A 130 -5.76 -1.98 1.56
C GLU A 130 -5.11 -2.59 0.32
N TRP A 131 -4.96 -1.82 -0.77
CA TRP A 131 -4.17 -2.23 -1.94
C TRP A 131 -2.69 -2.43 -1.59
N GLN A 132 -2.10 -1.49 -0.84
CA GLN A 132 -0.71 -1.55 -0.39
C GLN A 132 -0.45 -2.74 0.54
N LYS A 133 -1.35 -3.01 1.48
CA LYS A 133 -1.27 -4.20 2.34
C LYS A 133 -1.29 -5.51 1.56
N ARG A 134 -1.94 -5.54 0.40
CA ARG A 134 -2.01 -6.69 -0.50
C ARG A 134 -0.82 -6.78 -1.45
N GLY A 135 0.17 -5.90 -1.32
CA GLY A 135 1.41 -5.90 -2.06
C GLY A 135 1.51 -4.87 -3.19
N ALA A 136 0.48 -4.08 -3.47
CA ALA A 136 0.61 -2.98 -4.43
C ALA A 136 1.65 -1.97 -3.94
N GLY A 137 2.43 -1.43 -4.88
CA GLY A 137 3.42 -0.38 -4.59
C GLY A 137 2.79 0.90 -4.07
N LEU A 138 3.63 1.82 -3.63
CA LEU A 138 3.23 3.05 -2.93
C LEU A 138 2.85 4.20 -3.87
N ASP A 139 2.99 4.01 -5.18
CA ASP A 139 2.71 5.07 -6.14
C ASP A 139 1.20 5.35 -6.21
N VAL A 140 0.79 6.59 -5.93
CA VAL A 140 -0.61 7.03 -6.04
C VAL A 140 -0.69 8.19 -7.00
N LYS A 141 -1.41 7.99 -8.10
CA LYS A 141 -1.48 8.96 -9.19
C LYS A 141 -2.92 9.40 -9.48
N PRO A 142 -3.14 10.65 -9.90
CA PRO A 142 -4.38 10.99 -10.58
C PRO A 142 -4.43 10.32 -11.96
N HIS A 143 -5.62 9.94 -12.44
CA HIS A 143 -5.75 9.39 -13.81
C HIS A 143 -5.16 10.32 -14.89
N GLY A 144 -5.31 11.64 -14.71
CA GLY A 144 -4.73 12.62 -15.61
C GLY A 144 -3.22 12.50 -15.81
N HIS A 145 -2.49 11.89 -14.86
CA HIS A 145 -1.06 11.59 -15.01
C HIS A 145 -0.77 10.72 -16.23
N PHE A 146 -1.65 9.78 -16.56
CA PHE A 146 -1.48 8.86 -17.68
C PHE A 146 -2.02 9.42 -19.00
N THR A 147 -3.05 10.25 -18.96
CA THR A 147 -3.82 10.64 -20.15
C THR A 147 -3.79 12.12 -20.46
N GLY A 148 -3.21 12.96 -19.59
CA GLY A 148 -3.28 14.42 -19.70
C GLY A 148 -4.67 15.00 -19.42
N SER A 149 -5.64 14.19 -19.00
CA SER A 149 -7.00 14.65 -18.68
C SER A 149 -7.08 15.37 -17.33
N LYS A 150 -8.18 16.08 -17.08
CA LYS A 150 -8.44 16.75 -15.79
C LYS A 150 -8.97 15.78 -14.69
N CYS A 151 -9.05 14.48 -14.99
CA CYS A 151 -9.47 13.47 -14.02
C CYS A 151 -8.37 13.27 -12.94
N PRO A 152 -8.70 13.25 -11.65
CA PRO A 152 -10.02 13.08 -11.02
C PRO A 152 -10.72 14.38 -10.59
N GLY A 153 -10.45 15.50 -11.21
CA GLY A 153 -11.04 16.80 -10.90
C GLY A 153 -10.29 17.60 -9.85
N PRO A 154 -10.59 18.91 -9.72
CA PRO A 154 -9.77 19.84 -8.94
C PRO A 154 -9.71 19.49 -7.45
N ASP A 155 -10.82 19.10 -6.84
CA ASP A 155 -10.88 18.82 -5.40
C ASP A 155 -10.07 17.57 -5.02
N VAL A 156 -10.16 16.52 -5.84
CA VAL A 156 -9.36 15.31 -5.64
C VAL A 156 -7.89 15.58 -5.93
N LEU A 157 -7.57 16.38 -6.95
CA LEU A 157 -6.19 16.80 -7.25
C LEU A 157 -5.59 17.62 -6.11
N ALA A 158 -6.36 18.49 -5.46
CA ALA A 158 -5.90 19.27 -4.29
C ALA A 158 -5.74 18.40 -3.03
N TRP A 159 -6.49 17.30 -2.92
CA TRP A 159 -6.42 16.38 -1.81
C TRP A 159 -5.26 15.37 -1.92
N LEU A 160 -4.94 14.87 -3.11
CA LEU A 160 -3.91 13.84 -3.31
C LEU A 160 -2.55 14.17 -2.65
N PRO A 161 -2.03 15.42 -2.70
CA PRO A 161 -0.77 15.76 -2.05
C PRO A 161 -0.79 15.64 -0.51
N GLN A 162 -1.98 15.59 0.12
CA GLN A 162 -2.10 15.43 1.58
C GLN A 162 -1.78 14.01 2.05
N LYS A 163 -1.73 13.06 1.10
CA LYS A 163 -1.32 11.66 1.33
C LYS A 163 -1.99 11.01 2.55
N MET A 164 -3.30 11.17 2.69
CA MET A 164 -4.07 10.66 3.83
C MET A 164 -4.01 9.14 4.00
N TRP A 165 -3.56 8.40 2.98
CA TRP A 165 -3.28 6.97 3.06
C TRP A 165 -1.92 6.66 3.71
N GLU A 166 -0.97 7.59 3.72
CA GLU A 166 0.22 7.47 4.54
C GLU A 166 -0.22 7.60 5.99
N LEU A 167 0.00 6.56 6.80
CA LEU A 167 -0.28 6.64 8.22
C LEU A 167 0.60 7.77 8.76
N LYS A 168 -0.01 8.92 9.07
CA LYS A 168 0.65 9.86 9.98
C LYS A 168 0.93 9.03 11.22
N GLU A 169 2.21 8.82 11.51
CA GLU A 169 2.60 8.25 12.80
C GLU A 169 1.84 9.06 13.86
N LYS A 170 0.79 8.47 14.43
CA LYS A 170 0.25 8.98 15.67
C LYS A 170 1.43 8.87 16.63
N LYS A 171 2.00 9.99 17.05
CA LYS A 171 2.96 10.10 18.15
C LYS A 171 2.27 9.63 19.43
N GLY A 172 2.00 8.36 19.51
CA GLY A 172 1.63 7.63 20.69
C GLY A 172 2.59 6.46 20.76
N PRO A 173 2.82 5.82 21.90
CA PRO A 173 3.74 4.71 21.98
C PRO A 173 3.28 3.65 20.98
N VAL A 174 4.01 3.53 19.87
CA VAL A 174 3.76 2.54 18.83
C VAL A 174 4.14 1.20 19.45
N LYS A 175 3.12 0.43 19.87
CA LYS A 175 3.30 -0.92 20.42
C LYS A 175 4.01 -1.90 19.47
N ASP A 176 4.28 -1.49 18.22
CA ASP A 176 4.88 -2.31 17.16
C ASP A 176 6.19 -1.70 16.59
N GLN A 177 6.79 -0.68 17.20
CA GLN A 177 8.18 -0.34 16.88
C GLN A 177 9.09 -1.41 17.45
N ALA A 178 10.03 -1.89 16.60
CA ALA A 178 11.13 -2.68 17.13
C ALA A 178 11.79 -1.85 18.24
N PRO A 179 11.93 -2.40 19.45
CA PRO A 179 12.55 -1.64 20.54
C PRO A 179 13.93 -1.14 20.10
N ASP A 180 14.31 0.08 20.46
CA ASP A 180 15.62 0.69 20.09
C ASP A 180 16.78 -0.27 20.39
N TRP A 181 16.67 -1.01 21.50
CA TRP A 181 17.67 -2.03 21.86
C TRP A 181 17.76 -3.17 20.84
N LEU A 182 16.74 -3.47 20.03
CA LEU A 182 16.82 -4.51 19.00
C LEU A 182 17.75 -4.09 17.86
N MET A 183 17.70 -2.83 17.46
CA MET A 183 18.60 -2.28 16.45
C MET A 183 20.05 -2.21 17.00
N ASP A 184 20.21 -1.83 18.27
CA ASP A 184 21.49 -1.85 18.95
C ASP A 184 22.04 -3.27 19.07
N PHE A 185 21.18 -4.28 19.33
CA PHE A 185 21.57 -5.69 19.34
C PHE A 185 22.02 -6.17 17.97
N VAL A 186 21.27 -5.86 16.91
CA VAL A 186 21.63 -6.22 15.53
C VAL A 186 22.97 -5.58 15.18
N TYR A 187 23.15 -4.29 15.48
CA TYR A 187 24.40 -3.59 15.23
C TYR A 187 25.58 -4.22 15.98
N TRP A 188 25.45 -4.45 17.28
CA TRP A 188 26.49 -5.06 18.11
C TRP A 188 26.86 -6.48 17.62
N ARG A 189 25.87 -7.28 17.23
CA ARG A 189 26.13 -8.64 16.70
C ARG A 189 26.81 -8.63 15.34
N LEU A 190 26.54 -7.66 14.51
CA LEU A 190 26.98 -7.63 13.11
C LEU A 190 28.24 -6.78 12.89
N VAL A 191 28.34 -5.65 13.57
CA VAL A 191 29.45 -4.70 13.37
C VAL A 191 30.56 -4.95 14.36
N ASP A 192 30.21 -5.15 15.62
CA ASP A 192 31.17 -5.34 16.72
C ASP A 192 31.51 -6.83 16.96
N ASP A 193 31.07 -7.72 16.07
CA ASP A 193 31.28 -9.19 16.11
C ASP A 193 30.91 -9.79 17.47
N ALA A 194 29.90 -9.21 18.12
CA ALA A 194 29.43 -9.55 19.47
C ALA A 194 30.53 -9.43 20.55
N ASP A 195 31.50 -8.51 20.39
CA ASP A 195 32.52 -8.23 21.41
C ASP A 195 31.83 -7.88 22.74
N PRO A 196 32.04 -8.65 23.82
CA PRO A 196 31.40 -8.40 25.11
C PRO A 196 31.71 -7.01 25.69
N LYS A 197 32.88 -6.43 25.37
CA LYS A 197 33.29 -5.09 25.82
C LYS A 197 32.48 -3.98 25.13
N LYS A 198 31.94 -4.24 23.98
CA LYS A 198 31.13 -3.31 23.19
C LYS A 198 29.63 -3.57 23.29
N ARG A 199 29.21 -4.53 24.12
CA ARG A 199 27.80 -4.85 24.30
C ARG A 199 27.04 -3.63 24.82
N PRO A 200 25.99 -3.14 24.11
CA PRO A 200 25.17 -2.03 24.59
C PRO A 200 24.52 -2.34 25.94
N LYS A 201 24.53 -1.38 26.87
CA LYS A 201 24.01 -1.55 28.23
C LYS A 201 22.49 -1.73 28.29
N ASN A 202 21.78 -1.26 27.26
CA ASN A 202 20.33 -1.35 27.14
C ASN A 202 19.82 -2.68 26.59
N LEU A 203 20.71 -3.62 26.27
CA LEU A 203 20.27 -4.93 25.75
C LEU A 203 19.77 -5.85 26.85
N PRO A 204 18.60 -6.49 26.68
CA PRO A 204 18.13 -7.52 27.59
C PRO A 204 19.05 -8.75 27.57
N GLU A 205 19.10 -9.50 28.67
CA GLU A 205 19.91 -10.73 28.74
C GLU A 205 19.51 -11.77 27.68
N ARG A 206 18.21 -11.86 27.40
CA ARG A 206 17.65 -12.70 26.33
C ARG A 206 16.74 -11.87 25.45
N ILE A 207 16.90 -12.05 24.14
CA ILE A 207 16.01 -11.41 23.15
C ILE A 207 14.69 -12.17 23.12
N PRO A 208 13.55 -11.52 23.46
CA PRO A 208 12.23 -12.18 23.40
C PRO A 208 11.87 -12.60 21.97
N SER A 209 11.16 -13.74 21.83
CA SER A 209 10.68 -14.20 20.52
C SER A 209 9.78 -13.17 19.82
N SER A 210 8.98 -12.42 20.60
CA SER A 210 8.14 -11.33 20.08
C SER A 210 8.93 -10.20 19.42
N ALA A 211 10.17 -9.95 19.84
CA ALA A 211 11.03 -8.97 19.20
C ALA A 211 11.49 -9.42 17.80
N TRP A 212 11.65 -10.71 17.59
CA TRP A 212 11.94 -11.28 16.27
C TRP A 212 10.74 -11.19 15.34
N ASP A 213 9.53 -11.39 15.85
CA ASP A 213 8.30 -11.20 15.08
C ASP A 213 8.12 -9.72 14.69
N THR A 214 8.47 -8.81 15.59
CA THR A 214 8.49 -7.37 15.32
C THR A 214 9.57 -7.02 14.29
N ALA A 215 10.77 -7.54 14.41
CA ALA A 215 11.84 -7.35 13.41
C ALA A 215 11.44 -7.90 12.04
N SER A 216 10.75 -9.04 11.98
CA SER A 216 10.21 -9.60 10.73
C SER A 216 9.08 -8.76 10.14
N LYS A 217 8.25 -8.11 10.96
CA LYS A 217 7.23 -7.15 10.51
C LYS A 217 7.87 -5.85 10.02
N VAL A 218 8.85 -5.32 10.72
CA VAL A 218 9.64 -4.14 10.29
C VAL A 218 10.38 -4.45 8.99
N HIS A 219 10.90 -5.65 8.84
CA HIS A 219 11.49 -6.12 7.59
C HIS A 219 10.49 -6.10 6.43
N ARG A 220 9.26 -6.54 6.63
CA ARG A 220 8.21 -6.47 5.61
C ARG A 220 7.77 -5.04 5.28
N ILE A 221 7.85 -4.13 6.25
CA ILE A 221 7.54 -2.71 6.08
C ILE A 221 8.72 -1.98 5.43
N ALA A 222 9.95 -2.34 5.78
CA ALA A 222 11.19 -1.81 5.17
C ALA A 222 11.48 -2.38 3.76
N ASN A 223 10.66 -3.29 3.24
CA ASN A 223 10.64 -3.69 1.82
C ASN A 223 10.30 -2.55 0.84
N LEU A 224 10.42 -1.32 1.30
CA LEU A 224 10.55 -0.10 0.48
C LEU A 224 11.78 -0.10 -0.44
N MET A 225 12.64 -1.13 -0.38
CA MET A 225 13.89 -1.22 -1.15
C MET A 225 13.95 -2.41 -2.13
N GLY A 226 12.82 -3.02 -2.49
CA GLY A 226 12.72 -4.07 -3.50
C GLY A 226 12.50 -5.49 -2.93
N PRO A 227 12.04 -6.45 -3.76
CA PRO A 227 11.48 -7.74 -3.33
C PRO A 227 12.51 -8.75 -2.79
N GLN A 228 13.76 -8.39 -2.62
CA GLN A 228 14.79 -9.20 -1.97
C GLN A 228 15.83 -8.27 -1.35
N ASP A 229 15.77 -8.09 -0.03
CA ASP A 229 16.89 -7.54 0.72
C ASP A 229 17.62 -8.67 1.43
N PRO A 230 18.64 -9.28 0.78
CA PRO A 230 19.42 -10.38 1.35
C PRO A 230 20.17 -9.96 2.62
N PHE A 231 20.24 -8.66 2.90
CA PHE A 231 20.85 -8.12 4.09
C PHE A 231 20.00 -8.34 5.36
N LEU A 232 18.71 -8.06 5.32
CA LEU A 232 17.84 -8.27 6.48
C LEU A 232 17.65 -9.77 6.75
N ASP A 233 17.59 -10.60 5.71
CA ASP A 233 17.59 -12.05 5.86
C ASP A 233 18.92 -12.55 6.47
N TRP A 234 20.04 -11.98 6.07
CA TRP A 234 21.34 -12.26 6.65
C TRP A 234 21.41 -11.79 8.11
N ALA A 235 20.93 -10.59 8.42
CA ALA A 235 20.86 -10.05 9.77
C ALA A 235 19.99 -10.93 10.68
N ALA A 236 18.79 -11.30 10.22
CA ALA A 236 17.89 -12.20 10.93
C ALA A 236 18.52 -13.58 11.17
N TRP A 237 19.18 -14.15 10.15
CA TRP A 237 19.88 -15.41 10.28
C TRP A 237 21.01 -15.34 11.31
N ARG A 238 21.87 -14.32 11.25
CA ARG A 238 22.96 -14.13 12.23
C ARG A 238 22.46 -13.91 13.64
N ALA A 239 21.44 -13.11 13.80
CA ALA A 239 20.86 -12.81 15.10
C ALA A 239 20.20 -14.05 15.75
N LYS A 240 19.69 -14.99 14.96
CA LYS A 240 19.21 -16.31 15.42
C LYS A 240 20.36 -17.29 15.75
N GLY A 241 21.59 -16.83 15.84
CA GLY A 241 22.75 -17.68 16.15
C GLY A 241 23.34 -18.40 14.93
N GLY A 242 23.03 -17.96 13.73
CA GLY A 242 23.53 -18.53 12.48
C GLY A 242 25.07 -18.53 12.43
N ARG A 243 25.66 -19.67 12.10
CA ARG A 243 27.11 -19.87 11.95
C ARG A 243 27.46 -19.98 10.46
N LYS A 244 28.74 -19.70 10.08
CA LYS A 244 29.19 -19.84 8.68
C LYS A 244 28.81 -21.20 8.07
N THR A 245 28.85 -22.26 8.85
CA THR A 245 28.51 -23.64 8.46
C THR A 245 27.01 -23.87 8.22
N THR A 246 26.15 -23.03 8.78
CA THR A 246 24.69 -23.13 8.66
C THR A 246 24.08 -22.02 7.77
N ARG A 247 24.94 -21.27 7.06
CA ARG A 247 24.48 -20.16 6.23
C ARG A 247 23.64 -20.67 5.03
N PRO A 248 22.43 -20.17 4.84
CA PRO A 248 21.64 -20.45 3.63
C PRO A 248 22.39 -20.03 2.36
N ARG A 249 22.32 -20.84 1.30
CA ARG A 249 23.00 -20.53 0.02
C ARG A 249 22.48 -19.26 -0.64
N SER A 250 21.26 -18.85 -0.32
CA SER A 250 20.63 -17.60 -0.77
C SER A 250 21.24 -16.35 -0.14
N LEU A 251 21.99 -16.48 0.96
CA LEU A 251 22.57 -15.35 1.66
C LEU A 251 24.02 -15.10 1.23
N PRO A 252 24.45 -13.82 1.07
CA PRO A 252 25.81 -13.49 0.70
C PRO A 252 26.82 -13.94 1.77
N THR A 253 28.05 -14.23 1.36
CA THR A 253 29.16 -14.59 2.26
C THR A 253 29.64 -13.43 3.08
N GLU A 254 29.57 -12.22 2.51
CA GLU A 254 29.96 -10.96 3.12
C GLU A 254 28.88 -9.92 2.88
N ILE A 255 28.75 -8.96 3.81
CA ILE A 255 27.79 -7.88 3.67
C ILE A 255 28.45 -6.75 2.88
N PRO A 256 27.89 -6.33 1.74
CA PRO A 256 28.41 -5.22 0.96
C PRO A 256 28.47 -3.91 1.76
N LYS A 257 29.54 -3.12 1.57
CA LYS A 257 29.71 -1.83 2.24
C LYS A 257 28.50 -0.89 2.15
N PRO A 258 27.77 -0.79 1.02
CA PRO A 258 26.56 0.03 0.93
C PRO A 258 25.45 -0.35 1.93
N TRP A 259 25.36 -1.61 2.33
CA TRP A 259 24.37 -2.09 3.29
C TRP A 259 24.68 -1.63 4.72
N TRP A 260 25.94 -1.56 5.07
CA TRP A 260 26.39 -0.95 6.34
C TRP A 260 26.01 0.53 6.42
N GLU A 261 26.13 1.24 5.33
CA GLU A 261 25.74 2.66 5.27
C GLU A 261 24.22 2.84 5.36
N ALA A 262 23.44 1.89 4.80
CA ALA A 262 21.98 1.89 4.95
C ALA A 262 21.57 1.64 6.41
N LEU A 263 22.22 0.69 7.11
CA LEU A 263 21.99 0.42 8.54
C LEU A 263 22.31 1.65 9.41
N LYS A 264 23.42 2.32 9.15
CA LYS A 264 23.77 3.55 9.87
C LYS A 264 22.73 4.64 9.69
N ARG A 265 22.15 4.76 8.48
CA ARG A 265 21.07 5.72 8.19
C ARG A 265 19.77 5.36 8.91
N ILE A 266 19.37 4.09 8.92
CA ILE A 266 18.19 3.61 9.64
C ILE A 266 18.36 3.87 11.14
N ARG A 267 19.54 3.59 11.73
CA ARG A 267 19.85 3.89 13.14
C ARG A 267 19.83 5.38 13.45
N ALA A 268 20.33 6.22 12.55
CA ALA A 268 20.29 7.67 12.71
C ALA A 268 18.86 8.21 12.69
N SER A 269 18.01 7.67 11.81
CA SER A 269 16.60 8.04 11.71
C SER A 269 15.81 7.62 12.95
N SER A 270 16.06 6.43 13.52
CA SER A 270 15.41 5.96 14.75
C SER A 270 15.81 6.79 15.98
N LYS A 271 17.08 7.28 16.05
CA LYS A 271 17.54 8.17 17.12
C LYS A 271 16.97 9.58 17.01
N ALA A 272 16.76 10.10 15.80
CA ALA A 272 16.17 11.42 15.57
C ALA A 272 14.66 11.46 15.89
N ALA A 273 14.00 10.30 15.92
CA ALA A 273 12.59 10.16 16.26
C ALA A 273 12.33 9.92 17.77
N ALA A 274 13.38 9.75 18.58
CA ALA A 274 13.24 9.63 20.03
C ALA A 274 12.94 11.02 20.65
N PRO A 275 11.92 11.16 21.49
CA PRO A 275 11.68 12.43 22.20
C PRO A 275 12.87 12.73 23.11
N SER A 276 13.39 13.97 23.00
CA SER A 276 14.28 14.54 24.00
C SER A 276 13.55 14.55 25.35
N ASN A 277 14.07 13.81 26.33
CA ASN A 277 13.64 13.90 27.73
C ASN A 277 13.78 15.30 28.28
#